data_2dfbc8e1ebcee620fdefafec75ae5f47
#
_entry.id   2dfbc8e1ebcee620fdefafec75ae5f47
#
_cell.length_a   1.000
_cell.length_b   1.000
_cell.length_c   1.000
_cell.angle_alpha   90.00
_cell.angle_beta   90.00
_cell.angle_gamma   90.00
#
_symmetry.space_group_name_H-M   'P 1'
#
loop_
_entity.id
_entity.type
_entity.pdbx_description
1 polymer ?
#
loop_
_entity_poly.entity_id
_entity_poly.type
_entity_poly.pdbx_seq_one_letter_code
_entity_poly.pdbx_strand_id
1 'polypeptide(L)'
;MADKALRRQLEAQNALWGTTIVMEVHTGEILAMVNLGRNADGSFAERENYALGRSMEPGSTFKLATMLTLLDDARMPVSTVYDTHNGDPVTVGPARNIRDSHRGDREIDFRRAVASSSNVYFAKAIWDRYGSTGRKQEYSDFLHKELHLGQTVGLERLGERKPSVTTDWKVPDPGVMLVKMSYGYRVRLAPIQMITFYNAIANGGKMISPVLVRELRRGDRVEERFESRTIASSIASRAALREVQQCLQAVCTEGTASAFFRDTTRLRVAAKTGTAQITDARSREGRYYLGSMVAYFPADAPRYTVLTTIETRAQAGKAYYGGPLAGPVVKRMVDYIFNRGRDWYGRVDDGGPRRYPDRMKGGDIAQVRRVADRLSPRASFESRTGWGRVTVDSLSNVVITSLPGDRGVMPDVRGMGLKDALFVLESRGLKVRFSGRGAVTQQSITAGARIAPGTAVVITLK
;
A
#
# COMPACT_ATOMS: atom_id res chain seq x y z
N MET A 1 12.82 10.32 -0.88
CA MET A 1 12.37 8.90 -0.88
C MET A 1 11.54 8.59 -2.11
N ALA A 2 10.57 9.42 -2.45
CA ALA A 2 9.72 9.25 -3.64
C ALA A 2 10.54 9.09 -4.94
N ASP A 3 11.49 9.99 -5.20
CA ASP A 3 12.40 9.87 -6.36
C ASP A 3 13.12 8.52 -6.40
N LYS A 4 13.78 8.12 -5.31
CA LYS A 4 14.51 6.84 -5.25
C LYS A 4 13.60 5.63 -5.49
N ALA A 5 12.36 5.66 -4.98
CA ALA A 5 11.41 4.58 -5.16
C ALA A 5 10.94 4.49 -6.61
N LEU A 6 10.58 5.62 -7.22
CA LEU A 6 10.13 5.69 -8.60
C LEU A 6 11.27 5.33 -9.57
N ARG A 7 12.44 5.96 -9.43
CA ARG A 7 13.62 5.72 -10.29
C ARG A 7 14.00 4.25 -10.33
N ARG A 8 14.15 3.61 -9.17
CA ARG A 8 14.45 2.18 -9.09
C ARG A 8 13.43 1.32 -9.82
N GLN A 9 12.15 1.67 -9.77
CA GLN A 9 11.10 0.92 -10.45
C GLN A 9 11.13 1.14 -11.96
N LEU A 10 11.35 2.38 -12.40
CA LEU A 10 11.49 2.70 -13.82
C LEU A 10 12.67 1.97 -14.45
N GLU A 11 13.83 1.95 -13.79
CA GLU A 11 15.02 1.19 -14.21
C GLU A 11 14.73 -0.31 -14.25
N ALA A 12 14.16 -0.88 -13.20
CA ALA A 12 13.85 -2.31 -13.11
C ALA A 12 12.90 -2.77 -14.22
N GLN A 13 11.94 -1.94 -14.62
CA GLN A 13 10.94 -2.24 -15.63
C GLN A 13 11.30 -1.74 -17.04
N ASN A 14 12.44 -1.09 -17.21
CA ASN A 14 12.85 -0.44 -18.47
C ASN A 14 11.73 0.48 -19.01
N ALA A 15 11.12 1.23 -18.10
CA ALA A 15 9.94 2.06 -18.38
C ALA A 15 10.32 3.31 -19.17
N LEU A 16 9.32 4.02 -19.69
CA LEU A 16 9.50 5.24 -20.46
C LEU A 16 9.49 6.49 -19.57
N TRP A 17 8.51 6.55 -18.67
CA TRP A 17 8.36 7.62 -17.68
C TRP A 17 7.45 7.17 -16.55
N GLY A 18 7.46 7.92 -15.47
CA GLY A 18 6.54 7.73 -14.38
C GLY A 18 6.39 8.98 -13.53
N THR A 19 5.29 9.02 -12.79
CA THR A 19 5.02 10.02 -11.76
C THR A 19 4.55 9.36 -10.49
N THR A 20 4.92 9.94 -9.33
CA THR A 20 4.36 9.58 -8.04
C THR A 20 4.02 10.84 -7.26
N ILE A 21 2.84 10.84 -6.63
CA ILE A 21 2.28 11.97 -5.90
C ILE A 21 1.88 11.49 -4.52
N VAL A 22 2.17 12.28 -3.49
CA VAL A 22 1.70 12.09 -2.11
C VAL A 22 0.94 13.34 -1.69
N MET A 23 -0.31 13.17 -1.27
CA MET A 23 -1.21 14.25 -0.86
C MET A 23 -1.69 14.01 0.57
N GLU A 24 -1.67 15.04 1.38
CA GLU A 24 -2.29 15.03 2.71
C GLU A 24 -3.80 15.15 2.56
N VAL A 25 -4.56 14.31 3.29
CA VAL A 25 -6.00 14.14 3.04
C VAL A 25 -6.81 15.37 3.37
N HIS A 26 -6.54 16.03 4.50
CA HIS A 26 -7.40 17.10 5.02
C HIS A 26 -7.01 18.49 4.54
N THR A 27 -5.72 18.70 4.28
CA THR A 27 -5.18 20.00 3.83
C THR A 27 -5.02 20.13 2.33
N GLY A 28 -4.99 19.00 1.61
CA GLY A 28 -4.71 19.03 0.17
C GLY A 28 -3.24 19.26 -0.18
N GLU A 29 -2.36 19.39 0.81
CA GLU A 29 -0.94 19.65 0.58
C GLU A 29 -0.27 18.51 -0.18
N ILE A 30 0.44 18.85 -1.23
CA ILE A 30 1.25 17.91 -2.00
C ILE A 30 2.62 17.79 -1.33
N LEU A 31 2.81 16.69 -0.60
CA LEU A 31 4.03 16.43 0.17
C LEU A 31 5.18 15.90 -0.70
N ALA A 32 4.85 15.29 -1.83
CA ALA A 32 5.79 14.88 -2.86
C ALA A 32 5.09 14.83 -4.22
N MET A 33 5.77 15.32 -5.24
CA MET A 33 5.41 15.14 -6.63
C MET A 33 6.71 14.93 -7.40
N VAL A 34 6.89 13.74 -7.95
CA VAL A 34 8.10 13.34 -8.68
C VAL A 34 7.72 12.91 -10.07
N ASN A 35 8.40 13.45 -11.06
CA ASN A 35 8.15 13.19 -12.47
C ASN A 35 9.47 12.79 -13.14
N LEU A 36 9.61 11.54 -13.56
CA LEU A 36 10.83 11.03 -14.16
C LEU A 36 10.56 10.51 -15.57
N GLY A 37 11.25 11.07 -16.55
CA GLY A 37 11.26 10.65 -17.94
C GLY A 37 12.60 10.05 -18.33
N ARG A 38 12.59 9.07 -19.23
CA ARG A 38 13.77 8.41 -19.74
C ARG A 38 14.50 9.30 -20.75
N ASN A 39 15.80 9.45 -20.56
CA ASN A 39 16.72 10.11 -21.49
C ASN A 39 17.17 9.16 -22.60
N ALA A 40 17.81 9.71 -23.63
CA ALA A 40 18.37 8.92 -24.74
C ALA A 40 19.47 7.96 -24.29
N ASP A 41 20.23 8.31 -23.25
CA ASP A 41 21.26 7.47 -22.64
C ASP A 41 20.70 6.40 -21.69
N GLY A 42 19.37 6.33 -21.54
CA GLY A 42 18.69 5.39 -20.64
C GLY A 42 18.56 5.84 -19.19
N SER A 43 19.19 6.93 -18.79
CA SER A 43 19.02 7.54 -17.46
C SER A 43 17.63 8.18 -17.32
N PHE A 44 17.25 8.54 -16.08
CA PHE A 44 15.98 9.21 -15.82
C PHE A 44 16.20 10.59 -15.24
N ALA A 45 15.46 11.59 -15.74
CA ALA A 45 15.51 12.96 -15.25
C ALA A 45 14.10 13.56 -15.19
N GLU A 46 13.96 14.61 -14.38
CA GLU A 46 12.75 15.40 -14.28
C GLU A 46 12.78 16.49 -15.36
N ARG A 47 12.00 16.30 -16.43
CA ARG A 47 11.93 17.21 -17.58
C ARG A 47 10.54 17.74 -17.86
N GLU A 48 9.54 16.94 -17.59
CA GLU A 48 8.12 17.24 -17.83
C GLU A 48 7.34 16.94 -16.56
N ASN A 49 6.40 17.79 -16.23
CA ASN A 49 5.47 17.50 -15.13
C ASN A 49 4.35 16.57 -15.63
N TYR A 50 4.61 15.26 -15.62
CA TYR A 50 3.64 14.25 -16.02
C TYR A 50 2.39 14.25 -15.14
N ALA A 51 2.53 14.65 -13.87
CA ALA A 51 1.43 14.71 -12.92
C ALA A 51 0.33 15.69 -13.34
N LEU A 52 0.72 16.82 -13.93
CA LEU A 52 -0.18 17.90 -14.38
C LEU A 52 -0.41 17.87 -15.88
N GLY A 53 0.66 17.68 -16.66
CA GLY A 53 0.69 17.88 -18.11
C GLY A 53 0.21 16.70 -18.95
N ARG A 54 0.12 15.48 -18.38
CA ARG A 54 -0.31 14.29 -19.12
C ARG A 54 -1.74 13.91 -18.79
N SER A 55 -2.64 14.13 -19.74
CA SER A 55 -4.03 13.65 -19.68
C SER A 55 -4.14 12.31 -20.41
N MET A 56 -4.52 11.25 -19.70
CA MET A 56 -4.47 9.87 -20.18
C MET A 56 -5.74 9.10 -19.82
N GLU A 57 -5.98 8.01 -20.52
CA GLU A 57 -7.02 7.05 -20.13
C GLU A 57 -6.61 6.37 -18.81
N PRO A 58 -7.38 6.56 -17.72
CA PRO A 58 -6.98 6.08 -16.38
C PRO A 58 -7.14 4.56 -16.21
N GLY A 59 -7.78 3.89 -17.15
CA GLY A 59 -8.11 2.47 -17.03
C GLY A 59 -8.91 2.19 -15.75
N SER A 60 -8.66 1.04 -15.13
CA SER A 60 -9.45 0.57 -13.99
C SER A 60 -9.41 1.46 -12.74
N THR A 61 -8.55 2.48 -12.65
CA THR A 61 -8.66 3.47 -11.56
C THR A 61 -9.90 4.33 -11.70
N PHE A 62 -10.44 4.50 -12.91
CA PHE A 62 -11.71 5.20 -13.17
C PHE A 62 -12.93 4.44 -12.62
N LYS A 63 -12.81 3.14 -12.36
CA LYS A 63 -13.92 2.36 -11.78
C LYS A 63 -14.42 2.94 -10.44
N LEU A 64 -13.63 3.75 -9.76
CA LEU A 64 -14.10 4.51 -8.60
C LEU A 64 -15.30 5.40 -8.95
N ALA A 65 -15.23 6.12 -10.08
CA ALA A 65 -16.37 6.92 -10.56
C ALA A 65 -17.57 6.05 -10.91
N THR A 66 -17.34 4.95 -11.60
CA THR A 66 -18.37 3.97 -11.94
C THR A 66 -19.03 3.36 -10.70
N MET A 67 -18.26 3.06 -9.67
CA MET A 67 -18.77 2.55 -8.38
C MET A 67 -19.74 3.55 -7.74
N LEU A 68 -19.34 4.81 -7.64
CA LEU A 68 -20.19 5.86 -7.08
C LEU A 68 -21.45 6.08 -7.92
N THR A 69 -21.32 6.11 -9.23
CA THR A 69 -22.48 6.24 -10.14
C THR A 69 -23.48 5.10 -9.95
N LEU A 70 -22.99 3.86 -9.86
CA LEU A 70 -23.88 2.70 -9.66
C LEU A 70 -24.52 2.68 -8.27
N LEU A 71 -23.81 3.04 -7.22
CA LEU A 71 -24.31 2.98 -5.86
C LEU A 71 -25.17 4.20 -5.48
N ASP A 72 -24.77 5.39 -5.90
CA ASP A 72 -25.40 6.62 -5.44
C ASP A 72 -26.49 7.13 -6.41
N ASP A 73 -26.20 7.20 -7.70
CA ASP A 73 -27.18 7.63 -8.71
C ASP A 73 -28.13 6.48 -9.11
N ALA A 74 -27.61 5.35 -9.56
CA ALA A 74 -28.43 4.22 -10.01
C ALA A 74 -29.03 3.40 -8.86
N ARG A 75 -28.68 3.66 -7.60
CA ARG A 75 -29.14 2.96 -6.40
C ARG A 75 -29.02 1.44 -6.50
N MET A 76 -27.93 0.96 -7.11
CA MET A 76 -27.70 -0.45 -7.32
C MET A 76 -27.26 -1.11 -5.98
N PRO A 77 -27.94 -2.19 -5.54
CA PRO A 77 -27.51 -2.93 -4.35
C PRO A 77 -26.11 -3.54 -4.52
N VAL A 78 -25.29 -3.51 -3.49
CA VAL A 78 -23.94 -4.15 -3.48
C VAL A 78 -24.01 -5.68 -3.63
N SER A 79 -25.15 -6.27 -3.30
CA SER A 79 -25.44 -7.70 -3.50
C SER A 79 -25.79 -8.08 -4.93
N THR A 80 -25.84 -7.11 -5.87
CA THR A 80 -26.15 -7.39 -7.28
C THR A 80 -25.06 -8.27 -7.88
N VAL A 81 -25.43 -9.42 -8.40
CA VAL A 81 -24.55 -10.41 -9.03
C VAL A 81 -24.66 -10.33 -10.55
N TYR A 82 -23.53 -10.42 -11.23
CA TYR A 82 -23.46 -10.60 -12.69
C TYR A 82 -22.63 -11.83 -13.05
N ASP A 83 -23.07 -12.57 -14.06
CA ASP A 83 -22.26 -13.58 -14.74
C ASP A 83 -21.16 -12.87 -15.56
N THR A 84 -19.92 -13.02 -15.15
CA THR A 84 -18.74 -12.46 -15.83
C THR A 84 -18.13 -13.42 -16.85
N HIS A 85 -18.74 -14.58 -17.08
CA HIS A 85 -18.22 -15.62 -17.96
C HIS A 85 -16.76 -16.00 -17.64
N ASN A 86 -16.42 -16.06 -16.36
CA ASN A 86 -15.04 -16.30 -15.87
C ASN A 86 -14.01 -15.27 -16.35
N GLY A 87 -14.45 -14.09 -16.81
CA GLY A 87 -13.61 -13.05 -17.41
C GLY A 87 -13.33 -13.24 -18.90
N ASP A 88 -13.90 -14.26 -19.52
CA ASP A 88 -13.78 -14.51 -20.97
C ASP A 88 -14.50 -13.40 -21.79
N PRO A 89 -14.16 -13.25 -23.08
CA PRO A 89 -14.72 -12.21 -23.92
C PRO A 89 -16.23 -12.34 -24.10
N VAL A 90 -16.96 -11.25 -23.82
CA VAL A 90 -18.41 -11.17 -23.98
C VAL A 90 -18.80 -9.95 -24.82
N THR A 91 -20.05 -9.95 -25.28
CA THR A 91 -20.71 -8.77 -25.86
C THR A 91 -21.60 -8.13 -24.80
N VAL A 92 -21.48 -6.82 -24.61
CA VAL A 92 -22.30 -6.04 -23.68
C VAL A 92 -22.94 -4.89 -24.46
N GLY A 93 -24.26 -4.95 -24.66
CA GLY A 93 -24.95 -4.04 -25.57
C GLY A 93 -24.30 -4.06 -26.96
N PRO A 94 -23.93 -2.90 -27.54
CA PRO A 94 -23.23 -2.84 -28.83
C PRO A 94 -21.73 -3.12 -28.74
N ALA A 95 -21.15 -3.16 -27.53
CA ALA A 95 -19.70 -3.33 -27.32
C ALA A 95 -19.31 -4.81 -27.35
N ARG A 96 -18.41 -5.15 -28.25
CA ARG A 96 -17.93 -6.52 -28.43
C ARG A 96 -16.59 -6.74 -27.73
N ASN A 97 -16.26 -8.00 -27.41
CA ASN A 97 -14.96 -8.45 -26.91
C ASN A 97 -14.58 -7.75 -25.59
N ILE A 98 -15.54 -7.55 -24.70
CA ILE A 98 -15.31 -7.07 -23.34
C ILE A 98 -14.81 -8.25 -22.50
N ARG A 99 -13.65 -8.11 -21.87
CA ARG A 99 -13.03 -9.19 -21.10
C ARG A 99 -12.30 -8.65 -19.88
N ASP A 100 -12.09 -9.51 -18.89
CA ASP A 100 -11.26 -9.21 -17.74
C ASP A 100 -9.77 -9.44 -18.05
N SER A 101 -8.93 -8.88 -17.21
CA SER A 101 -7.46 -9.04 -17.34
C SER A 101 -6.99 -10.43 -16.92
N HIS A 102 -7.76 -11.09 -16.06
CA HIS A 102 -7.50 -12.42 -15.52
C HIS A 102 -8.79 -13.22 -15.47
N ARG A 103 -8.69 -14.53 -15.63
CA ARG A 103 -9.80 -15.44 -15.35
C ARG A 103 -10.14 -15.40 -13.85
N GLY A 104 -11.42 -15.50 -13.53
CA GLY A 104 -11.95 -15.46 -12.18
C GLY A 104 -13.23 -16.26 -12.03
N ASP A 105 -13.97 -15.96 -10.97
CA ASP A 105 -15.26 -16.58 -10.69
C ASP A 105 -16.30 -16.17 -11.75
N ARG A 106 -17.22 -17.06 -12.08
CA ARG A 106 -18.22 -16.84 -13.09
C ARG A 106 -19.26 -15.82 -12.66
N GLU A 107 -19.81 -15.99 -11.49
CA GLU A 107 -20.79 -15.09 -10.90
C GLU A 107 -20.16 -14.37 -9.72
N ILE A 108 -20.16 -13.04 -9.77
CA ILE A 108 -19.56 -12.20 -8.74
C ILE A 108 -20.50 -11.06 -8.36
N ASP A 109 -20.44 -10.68 -7.09
CA ASP A 109 -21.08 -9.49 -6.57
C ASP A 109 -20.23 -8.23 -6.79
N PHE A 110 -20.76 -7.09 -6.36
CA PHE A 110 -20.11 -5.79 -6.51
C PHE A 110 -18.73 -5.73 -5.82
N ARG A 111 -18.62 -6.23 -4.59
CA ARG A 111 -17.37 -6.20 -3.83
C ARG A 111 -16.29 -7.05 -4.49
N ARG A 112 -16.65 -8.26 -4.92
CA ARG A 112 -15.74 -9.14 -5.65
C ARG A 112 -15.31 -8.55 -6.99
N ALA A 113 -16.24 -7.90 -7.70
CA ALA A 113 -15.95 -7.20 -8.96
C ALA A 113 -14.94 -6.05 -8.78
N VAL A 114 -15.02 -5.30 -7.66
CA VAL A 114 -14.04 -4.26 -7.33
C VAL A 114 -12.69 -4.88 -6.97
N ALA A 115 -12.67 -5.92 -6.13
CA ALA A 115 -11.46 -6.59 -5.68
C ALA A 115 -10.67 -7.21 -6.86
N SER A 116 -11.36 -7.95 -7.75
CA SER A 116 -10.78 -8.55 -8.95
C SER A 116 -10.60 -7.55 -10.10
N SER A 117 -11.19 -6.35 -9.98
CA SER A 117 -11.19 -5.33 -11.05
C SER A 117 -11.85 -5.79 -12.35
N SER A 118 -12.99 -6.51 -12.28
CA SER A 118 -13.70 -7.03 -13.44
C SER A 118 -14.18 -5.92 -14.37
N ASN A 119 -13.84 -5.98 -15.65
CA ASN A 119 -14.36 -5.11 -16.70
C ASN A 119 -15.76 -5.56 -17.10
N VAL A 120 -15.97 -6.87 -17.19
CA VAL A 120 -17.24 -7.48 -17.63
C VAL A 120 -18.36 -7.08 -16.68
N TYR A 121 -18.13 -7.17 -15.36
CA TYR A 121 -19.11 -6.76 -14.35
C TYR A 121 -19.53 -5.29 -14.54
N PHE A 122 -18.57 -4.37 -14.55
CA PHE A 122 -18.86 -2.93 -14.63
C PHE A 122 -19.47 -2.54 -15.98
N ALA A 123 -19.06 -3.18 -17.06
CA ALA A 123 -19.64 -3.00 -18.38
C ALA A 123 -21.14 -3.39 -18.40
N LYS A 124 -21.46 -4.58 -17.88
CA LYS A 124 -22.86 -5.05 -17.78
C LYS A 124 -23.69 -4.13 -16.86
N ALA A 125 -23.18 -3.81 -15.67
CA ALA A 125 -23.90 -2.96 -14.73
C ALA A 125 -24.22 -1.57 -15.30
N ILE A 126 -23.25 -0.91 -15.94
CA ILE A 126 -23.48 0.39 -16.58
C ILE A 126 -24.40 0.27 -17.79
N TRP A 127 -24.26 -0.78 -18.60
CA TRP A 127 -25.16 -0.97 -19.71
C TRP A 127 -26.62 -1.15 -19.27
N ASP A 128 -26.85 -1.97 -18.24
CA ASP A 128 -28.21 -2.22 -17.74
C ASP A 128 -28.86 -0.97 -17.13
N ARG A 129 -28.09 -0.13 -16.45
CA ARG A 129 -28.62 1.04 -15.74
C ARG A 129 -28.77 2.28 -16.62
N TYR A 130 -27.90 2.45 -17.61
CA TYR A 130 -27.84 3.68 -18.42
C TYR A 130 -27.90 3.43 -19.92
N GLY A 131 -27.36 2.33 -20.40
CA GLY A 131 -27.34 2.02 -21.84
C GLY A 131 -28.68 1.55 -22.39
N SER A 132 -29.20 0.47 -21.82
CA SER A 132 -30.48 -0.14 -22.21
C SER A 132 -31.70 0.75 -21.92
N THR A 133 -31.56 1.60 -20.89
CA THR A 133 -32.61 2.53 -20.44
C THR A 133 -32.57 3.89 -21.15
N GLY A 134 -31.58 4.15 -21.99
CA GLY A 134 -31.40 5.44 -22.68
C GLY A 134 -30.88 6.60 -21.83
N ARG A 135 -30.49 6.35 -20.58
CA ARG A 135 -30.09 7.36 -19.56
C ARG A 135 -28.60 7.78 -19.64
N LYS A 136 -27.99 7.73 -20.84
CA LYS A 136 -26.55 8.05 -21.00
C LYS A 136 -26.20 9.46 -20.56
N GLN A 137 -27.12 10.44 -20.77
CA GLN A 137 -26.89 11.81 -20.33
C GLN A 137 -26.82 11.92 -18.81
N GLU A 138 -27.69 11.23 -18.10
CA GLU A 138 -27.65 11.20 -16.62
C GLU A 138 -26.30 10.65 -16.10
N TYR A 139 -25.78 9.60 -16.74
CA TYR A 139 -24.45 9.10 -16.42
C TYR A 139 -23.36 10.17 -16.53
N SER A 140 -23.30 10.90 -17.66
CA SER A 140 -22.32 11.97 -17.82
C SER A 140 -22.57 13.16 -16.91
N ASP A 141 -23.82 13.50 -16.66
CA ASP A 141 -24.22 14.56 -15.75
C ASP A 141 -23.74 14.27 -14.32
N PHE A 142 -23.90 13.03 -13.85
CA PHE A 142 -23.40 12.62 -12.54
C PHE A 142 -21.87 12.74 -12.44
N LEU A 143 -21.13 12.29 -13.48
CA LEU A 143 -19.68 12.44 -13.54
C LEU A 143 -19.22 13.90 -13.45
N HIS A 144 -19.96 14.83 -14.07
CA HIS A 144 -19.61 16.25 -14.11
C HIS A 144 -20.10 17.05 -12.92
N LYS A 145 -21.38 16.86 -12.53
CA LYS A 145 -22.04 17.70 -11.51
C LYS A 145 -21.73 17.23 -10.09
N GLU A 146 -21.74 15.91 -9.87
CA GLU A 146 -21.53 15.35 -8.54
C GLU A 146 -20.06 14.98 -8.31
N LEU A 147 -19.42 14.28 -9.27
CA LEU A 147 -18.05 13.84 -9.11
C LEU A 147 -16.99 14.85 -9.57
N HIS A 148 -17.39 15.96 -10.18
CA HIS A 148 -16.52 17.05 -10.65
C HIS A 148 -15.37 16.61 -11.59
N LEU A 149 -15.54 15.50 -12.32
CA LEU A 149 -14.48 14.93 -13.17
C LEU A 149 -14.31 15.63 -14.52
N GLY A 150 -15.21 16.56 -14.88
CA GLY A 150 -15.14 17.34 -16.11
C GLY A 150 -14.36 18.65 -16.00
N GLN A 151 -13.79 18.97 -14.83
CA GLN A 151 -13.10 20.22 -14.56
C GLN A 151 -11.71 20.01 -13.98
N THR A 152 -10.89 21.03 -14.05
CA THR A 152 -9.57 21.09 -13.43
C THR A 152 -9.68 21.20 -11.92
N VAL A 153 -8.61 20.85 -11.21
CA VAL A 153 -8.57 20.91 -9.74
C VAL A 153 -7.95 22.21 -9.20
N GLY A 154 -7.69 23.19 -10.08
CA GLY A 154 -7.23 24.53 -9.72
C GLY A 154 -5.75 24.78 -9.96
N LEU A 155 -5.09 23.97 -10.78
CA LEU A 155 -3.66 24.08 -11.09
C LEU A 155 -3.39 24.46 -12.56
N GLU A 156 -4.35 25.10 -13.24
CA GLU A 156 -4.25 25.46 -14.66
C GLU A 156 -3.04 26.35 -14.94
N ARG A 157 -2.75 27.31 -14.05
CA ARG A 157 -1.59 28.20 -14.16
C ARG A 157 -0.25 27.47 -14.06
N LEU A 158 -0.27 26.26 -13.50
CA LEU A 158 0.91 25.41 -13.35
C LEU A 158 0.98 24.30 -14.42
N GLY A 159 0.12 24.37 -15.44
CA GLY A 159 0.15 23.45 -16.57
C GLY A 159 -0.76 22.23 -16.42
N GLU A 160 -1.75 22.28 -15.53
CA GLU A 160 -2.75 21.22 -15.44
C GLU A 160 -3.54 21.11 -16.75
N ARG A 161 -3.54 19.92 -17.32
CA ARG A 161 -4.34 19.61 -18.52
C ARG A 161 -5.81 19.50 -18.18
N LYS A 162 -6.65 20.13 -19.01
CA LYS A 162 -8.10 19.99 -18.90
C LYS A 162 -8.50 18.51 -19.08
N PRO A 163 -9.36 17.97 -18.21
CA PRO A 163 -9.88 16.62 -18.37
C PRO A 163 -10.79 16.51 -19.61
N SER A 164 -10.93 15.29 -20.13
CA SER A 164 -11.86 14.99 -21.21
C SER A 164 -12.79 13.86 -20.75
N VAL A 165 -13.96 14.26 -20.32
CA VAL A 165 -15.08 13.37 -19.99
C VAL A 165 -16.27 13.85 -20.83
N THR A 166 -16.85 12.96 -21.64
CA THR A 166 -17.88 13.40 -22.61
C THR A 166 -19.17 13.82 -21.93
N THR A 167 -19.76 14.88 -22.47
CA THR A 167 -21.17 15.29 -22.24
C THR A 167 -22.00 15.20 -23.53
N ASP A 168 -21.33 14.97 -24.66
CA ASP A 168 -21.99 14.85 -25.98
C ASP A 168 -22.04 13.38 -26.39
N TRP A 169 -23.22 12.87 -26.52
CA TRP A 169 -23.52 11.51 -26.97
C TRP A 169 -23.85 11.42 -28.48
N LYS A 170 -23.71 12.53 -29.23
CA LYS A 170 -23.82 12.56 -30.69
C LYS A 170 -22.54 12.06 -31.37
N VAL A 171 -22.11 10.87 -31.00
CA VAL A 171 -20.93 10.18 -31.53
C VAL A 171 -21.39 8.95 -32.31
N PRO A 172 -20.57 8.39 -33.23
CA PRO A 172 -20.98 7.23 -34.05
C PRO A 172 -21.45 6.03 -33.21
N ASP A 173 -20.78 5.75 -32.09
CA ASP A 173 -21.04 4.57 -31.25
C ASP A 173 -21.25 4.93 -29.76
N PRO A 174 -22.37 5.63 -29.41
CA PRO A 174 -22.56 6.12 -28.03
C PRO A 174 -22.69 4.98 -27.01
N GLY A 175 -23.24 3.83 -27.39
CA GLY A 175 -23.35 2.67 -26.53
C GLY A 175 -21.98 2.00 -26.27
N VAL A 176 -21.13 1.88 -27.28
CA VAL A 176 -19.75 1.38 -27.12
C VAL A 176 -18.95 2.34 -26.25
N MET A 177 -19.13 3.64 -26.45
CA MET A 177 -18.49 4.68 -25.65
C MET A 177 -18.85 4.54 -24.17
N LEU A 178 -20.14 4.45 -23.83
CA LEU A 178 -20.63 4.28 -22.47
C LEU A 178 -20.00 3.05 -21.79
N VAL A 179 -20.05 1.89 -22.46
CA VAL A 179 -19.49 0.64 -21.95
C VAL A 179 -17.99 0.79 -21.69
N LYS A 180 -17.24 1.41 -22.62
CA LYS A 180 -15.79 1.63 -22.44
C LYS A 180 -15.46 2.63 -21.34
N MET A 181 -16.27 3.67 -21.14
CA MET A 181 -16.11 4.61 -20.05
C MET A 181 -16.23 3.93 -18.68
N SER A 182 -17.08 2.91 -18.53
CA SER A 182 -17.29 2.22 -17.25
C SER A 182 -16.02 1.63 -16.62
N TYR A 183 -14.99 1.35 -17.42
CA TYR A 183 -13.71 0.85 -16.94
C TYR A 183 -12.51 1.70 -17.38
N GLY A 184 -12.76 3.00 -17.67
CA GLY A 184 -11.74 4.04 -17.79
C GLY A 184 -11.09 4.19 -19.15
N TYR A 185 -11.78 3.79 -20.23
CA TYR A 185 -11.42 4.16 -21.59
C TYR A 185 -12.35 5.24 -22.14
N ARG A 186 -11.95 5.95 -23.17
CA ARG A 186 -12.73 7.08 -23.75
C ARG A 186 -12.93 8.26 -22.78
N VAL A 187 -12.20 8.26 -21.65
CA VAL A 187 -12.07 9.39 -20.72
C VAL A 187 -10.59 9.70 -20.56
N ARG A 188 -10.24 10.95 -20.31
CA ARG A 188 -8.85 11.35 -20.13
C ARG A 188 -8.73 12.26 -18.91
N LEU A 189 -7.89 11.87 -17.98
CA LEU A 189 -7.63 12.57 -16.73
C LEU A 189 -6.11 12.66 -16.47
N ALA A 190 -5.67 13.76 -15.90
CA ALA A 190 -4.30 13.87 -15.40
C ALA A 190 -4.14 13.14 -14.05
N PRO A 191 -2.95 12.64 -13.71
CA PRO A 191 -2.70 11.99 -12.42
C PRO A 191 -3.10 12.83 -11.21
N ILE A 192 -2.93 14.16 -11.28
CA ILE A 192 -3.33 15.08 -10.21
C ILE A 192 -4.86 15.08 -9.99
N GLN A 193 -5.65 14.98 -11.05
CA GLN A 193 -7.11 14.90 -10.97
C GLN A 193 -7.55 13.57 -10.35
N MET A 194 -6.87 12.48 -10.72
CA MET A 194 -7.14 11.16 -10.15
C MET A 194 -6.81 11.09 -8.66
N ILE A 195 -5.66 11.60 -8.21
CA ILE A 195 -5.34 11.59 -6.79
C ILE A 195 -6.30 12.48 -6.00
N THR A 196 -6.68 13.64 -6.52
CA THR A 196 -7.65 14.55 -5.89
C THR A 196 -9.01 13.87 -5.74
N PHE A 197 -9.45 13.11 -6.73
CA PHE A 197 -10.71 12.36 -6.67
C PHE A 197 -10.66 11.23 -5.62
N TYR A 198 -9.56 10.46 -5.56
CA TYR A 198 -9.37 9.45 -4.51
C TYR A 198 -9.22 10.08 -3.12
N ASN A 199 -8.57 11.24 -3.05
CA ASN A 199 -8.46 12.01 -1.81
C ASN A 199 -9.84 12.43 -1.26
N ALA A 200 -10.79 12.76 -2.14
CA ALA A 200 -12.16 13.05 -1.71
C ALA A 200 -12.82 11.83 -1.04
N ILE A 201 -12.59 10.60 -1.52
CA ILE A 201 -13.08 9.38 -0.84
C ILE A 201 -12.43 9.23 0.54
N ALA A 202 -11.11 9.41 0.62
CA ALA A 202 -10.37 9.38 1.89
C ALA A 202 -10.85 10.46 2.86
N ASN A 203 -11.27 11.62 2.35
CA ASN A 203 -11.74 12.80 3.11
C ASN A 203 -13.26 12.77 3.36
N GLY A 204 -13.87 11.58 3.38
CA GLY A 204 -15.30 11.43 3.69
C GLY A 204 -16.26 12.06 2.68
N GLY A 205 -15.83 12.23 1.44
CA GLY A 205 -16.58 12.82 0.33
C GLY A 205 -16.20 14.29 0.02
N LYS A 206 -15.53 14.98 0.94
CA LYS A 206 -15.11 16.36 0.71
C LYS A 206 -13.97 16.43 -0.29
N MET A 207 -14.20 17.06 -1.44
CA MET A 207 -13.19 17.27 -2.47
C MET A 207 -12.55 18.64 -2.32
N ILE A 208 -11.23 18.67 -2.21
CA ILE A 208 -10.43 19.89 -2.01
C ILE A 208 -9.36 20.01 -3.08
N SER A 209 -9.00 21.24 -3.44
CA SER A 209 -7.93 21.50 -4.42
C SER A 209 -6.56 21.13 -3.85
N PRO A 210 -5.63 20.59 -4.67
CA PRO A 210 -4.26 20.37 -4.25
C PRO A 210 -3.54 21.71 -3.94
N VAL A 211 -2.65 21.69 -2.93
CA VAL A 211 -1.82 22.82 -2.53
C VAL A 211 -0.35 22.45 -2.78
N LEU A 212 0.30 23.14 -3.73
CA LEU A 212 1.72 22.94 -4.07
C LEU A 212 2.63 23.93 -3.33
N VAL A 213 2.12 25.10 -2.99
CA VAL A 213 2.83 26.14 -2.26
C VAL A 213 2.02 26.46 -1.02
N ARG A 214 2.62 26.27 0.16
CA ARG A 214 1.97 26.59 1.43
C ARG A 214 2.04 28.06 1.77
N GLU A 215 3.21 28.66 1.56
CA GLU A 215 3.42 30.08 1.88
C GLU A 215 4.58 30.68 1.06
N LEU A 216 4.49 32.01 0.85
CA LEU A 216 5.59 32.82 0.38
C LEU A 216 6.21 33.53 1.59
N ARG A 217 7.54 33.52 1.66
CA ARG A 217 8.31 34.15 2.72
C ARG A 217 9.34 35.12 2.19
N ARG A 218 9.55 36.19 2.93
CA ARG A 218 10.70 37.10 2.79
C ARG A 218 11.50 37.09 4.08
N GLY A 219 12.61 36.35 4.12
CA GLY A 219 13.30 36.01 5.36
C GLY A 219 12.38 35.19 6.27
N ASP A 220 12.24 35.59 7.54
CA ASP A 220 11.37 34.91 8.49
C ASP A 220 9.90 35.38 8.45
N ARG A 221 9.61 36.42 7.67
CA ARG A 221 8.25 36.95 7.55
C ARG A 221 7.47 36.18 6.50
N VAL A 222 6.31 35.66 6.88
CA VAL A 222 5.31 35.10 5.95
C VAL A 222 4.60 36.27 5.25
N GLU A 223 4.67 36.36 3.93
CA GLU A 223 3.99 37.35 3.11
C GLU A 223 2.60 36.90 2.69
N GLU A 224 2.47 35.63 2.32
CA GLU A 224 1.22 35.06 1.86
C GLU A 224 1.13 33.59 2.26
N ARG A 225 -0.08 33.11 2.60
CA ARG A 225 -0.40 31.68 2.84
C ARG A 225 -1.45 31.21 1.86
N PHE A 226 -1.26 29.99 1.36
CA PHE A 226 -2.18 29.32 0.46
C PHE A 226 -2.85 28.15 1.17
N GLU A 227 -4.16 28.11 1.08
CA GLU A 227 -4.97 27.03 1.63
C GLU A 227 -5.74 26.34 0.49
N SER A 228 -6.14 25.10 0.70
CA SER A 228 -6.93 24.39 -0.29
C SER A 228 -8.35 24.99 -0.38
N ARG A 229 -8.79 25.14 -1.62
CA ARG A 229 -10.19 25.52 -1.91
C ARG A 229 -11.05 24.27 -1.88
N THR A 230 -12.22 24.34 -1.25
CA THR A 230 -13.24 23.29 -1.35
C THR A 230 -13.83 23.30 -2.77
N ILE A 231 -13.67 22.18 -3.50
CA ILE A 231 -14.26 21.95 -4.84
C ILE A 231 -15.70 21.50 -4.65
N ALA A 232 -15.91 20.51 -3.76
CA ALA A 232 -17.24 20.03 -3.36
C ALA A 232 -17.27 19.69 -1.87
N SER A 233 -18.37 20.02 -1.19
CA SER A 233 -18.57 19.66 0.22
C SER A 233 -18.79 18.16 0.41
N SER A 234 -19.39 17.50 -0.58
CA SER A 234 -19.47 16.04 -0.70
C SER A 234 -19.68 15.67 -2.16
N ILE A 235 -19.02 14.60 -2.61
CA ILE A 235 -19.14 14.06 -3.96
C ILE A 235 -20.12 12.87 -4.06
N ALA A 236 -20.65 12.39 -2.92
CA ALA A 236 -21.61 11.29 -2.88
C ALA A 236 -22.24 11.17 -1.49
N SER A 237 -23.28 10.36 -1.37
CA SER A 237 -23.91 10.04 -0.10
C SER A 237 -22.97 9.29 0.85
N ARG A 238 -23.18 9.44 2.15
CA ARG A 238 -22.40 8.72 3.19
C ARG A 238 -22.52 7.20 3.05
N ALA A 239 -23.66 6.71 2.55
CA ALA A 239 -23.87 5.27 2.33
C ALA A 239 -22.97 4.77 1.18
N ALA A 240 -23.02 5.41 0.00
CA ALA A 240 -22.19 5.05 -1.13
C ALA A 240 -20.68 5.17 -0.82
N LEU A 241 -20.27 6.21 -0.11
CA LEU A 241 -18.88 6.39 0.32
C LEU A 241 -18.40 5.25 1.20
N ARG A 242 -19.18 4.80 2.19
CA ARG A 242 -18.82 3.67 3.06
C ARG A 242 -18.66 2.38 2.28
N GLU A 243 -19.59 2.07 1.38
CA GLU A 243 -19.50 0.87 0.54
C GLU A 243 -18.25 0.90 -0.36
N VAL A 244 -17.98 2.03 -0.99
CA VAL A 244 -16.78 2.23 -1.81
C VAL A 244 -15.50 2.06 -0.98
N GLN A 245 -15.43 2.64 0.21
CA GLN A 245 -14.27 2.52 1.09
C GLN A 245 -14.02 1.06 1.49
N GLN A 246 -15.07 0.28 1.80
CA GLN A 246 -14.95 -1.15 2.10
C GLN A 246 -14.46 -1.94 0.87
N CYS A 247 -15.01 -1.65 -0.31
CA CYS A 247 -14.58 -2.28 -1.55
C CYS A 247 -13.11 -1.98 -1.88
N LEU A 248 -12.63 -0.75 -1.66
CA LEU A 248 -11.22 -0.40 -1.87
C LEU A 248 -10.28 -1.08 -0.87
N GLN A 249 -10.74 -1.37 0.35
CA GLN A 249 -9.99 -2.22 1.30
C GLN A 249 -9.94 -3.67 0.81
N ALA A 250 -11.02 -4.22 0.25
CA ALA A 250 -11.04 -5.56 -0.32
C ALA A 250 -10.02 -5.74 -1.46
N VAL A 251 -9.74 -4.71 -2.25
CA VAL A 251 -8.66 -4.72 -3.26
C VAL A 251 -7.30 -5.03 -2.62
N CYS A 252 -7.06 -4.56 -1.38
CA CYS A 252 -5.83 -4.76 -0.65
C CYS A 252 -5.76 -6.11 0.06
N THR A 253 -6.88 -6.64 0.56
CA THR A 253 -6.90 -7.89 1.34
C THR A 253 -7.01 -9.13 0.47
N GLU A 254 -7.82 -9.09 -0.55
CA GLU A 254 -8.17 -10.25 -1.39
C GLU A 254 -8.09 -9.99 -2.91
N GLY A 255 -7.80 -8.74 -3.31
CA GLY A 255 -7.83 -8.31 -4.71
C GLY A 255 -6.46 -8.05 -5.33
N THR A 256 -6.47 -7.18 -6.34
CA THR A 256 -5.30 -6.90 -7.21
C THR A 256 -4.13 -6.20 -6.51
N ALA A 257 -4.31 -5.67 -5.31
CA ALA A 257 -3.24 -5.08 -4.49
C ALA A 257 -2.83 -5.96 -3.30
N SER A 258 -3.38 -7.18 -3.16
CA SER A 258 -3.15 -8.05 -2.00
C SER A 258 -1.69 -8.49 -1.84
N ALA A 259 -0.93 -8.58 -2.92
CA ALA A 259 0.50 -8.88 -2.87
C ALA A 259 1.31 -7.81 -2.09
N PHE A 260 0.78 -6.59 -1.93
CA PHE A 260 1.44 -5.48 -1.26
C PHE A 260 0.89 -5.18 0.13
N PHE A 261 -0.42 -5.42 0.36
CA PHE A 261 -1.13 -4.87 1.51
C PHE A 261 -2.05 -5.88 2.22
N ARG A 262 -1.88 -7.19 1.99
CA ARG A 262 -2.73 -8.22 2.63
C ARG A 262 -2.59 -8.25 4.16
N ASP A 263 -1.39 -7.97 4.67
CA ASP A 263 -1.18 -7.87 6.11
C ASP A 263 -1.72 -6.53 6.65
N THR A 264 -2.84 -6.63 7.34
CA THR A 264 -3.56 -5.49 7.91
C THR A 264 -3.31 -5.31 9.41
N THR A 265 -2.43 -6.11 10.01
CA THR A 265 -2.20 -6.12 11.46
C THR A 265 -1.63 -4.80 11.99
N ARG A 266 -0.85 -4.09 11.17
CA ARG A 266 -0.22 -2.82 11.53
C ARG A 266 -0.88 -1.62 10.87
N LEU A 267 -1.25 -1.76 9.60
CA LEU A 267 -1.78 -0.68 8.79
C LEU A 267 -2.78 -1.21 7.76
N ARG A 268 -4.02 -0.75 7.84
CA ARG A 268 -5.00 -0.98 6.78
C ARG A 268 -4.83 0.04 5.68
N VAL A 269 -4.82 -0.43 4.45
CA VAL A 269 -4.71 0.38 3.23
C VAL A 269 -5.92 0.13 2.36
N ALA A 270 -6.44 1.16 1.74
CA ALA A 270 -7.44 1.08 0.69
C ALA A 270 -6.80 1.51 -0.63
N ALA A 271 -7.00 0.74 -1.70
CA ALA A 271 -6.33 1.02 -2.97
C ALA A 271 -7.14 0.59 -4.19
N LYS A 272 -6.71 1.04 -5.36
CA LYS A 272 -7.16 0.55 -6.66
C LYS A 272 -6.00 0.53 -7.64
N THR A 273 -5.84 -0.59 -8.33
CA THR A 273 -4.92 -0.72 -9.45
C THR A 273 -5.61 -0.38 -10.77
N GLY A 274 -4.86 0.11 -11.72
CA GLY A 274 -5.31 0.38 -13.07
C GLY A 274 -4.27 -0.02 -14.11
N THR A 275 -4.76 -0.52 -15.23
CA THR A 275 -3.94 -0.78 -16.42
C THR A 275 -4.72 -0.29 -17.62
N ALA A 276 -4.13 0.60 -18.39
CA ALA A 276 -4.67 1.04 -19.67
C ALA A 276 -3.68 0.68 -20.79
N GLN A 277 -4.18 0.10 -21.85
CA GLN A 277 -3.41 -0.06 -23.08
C GLN A 277 -3.49 1.25 -23.87
N ILE A 278 -2.32 1.81 -24.21
CA ILE A 278 -2.25 3.05 -24.99
C ILE A 278 -2.46 2.72 -26.46
N THR A 279 -3.43 3.41 -27.09
CA THR A 279 -3.80 3.22 -28.49
C THR A 279 -3.60 4.51 -29.29
N ASP A 280 -2.37 5.03 -29.28
CA ASP A 280 -1.96 6.19 -30.08
C ASP A 280 -1.09 5.78 -31.29
N ALA A 281 -0.52 6.74 -32.01
CA ALA A 281 0.31 6.49 -33.17
C ALA A 281 1.48 5.52 -32.90
N ARG A 282 2.03 5.53 -31.67
CA ARG A 282 3.12 4.66 -31.22
C ARG A 282 2.71 3.19 -31.13
N SER A 283 1.39 2.88 -31.09
CA SER A 283 0.91 1.50 -31.07
C SER A 283 1.24 0.70 -32.34
N ARG A 284 1.64 1.35 -33.41
CA ARG A 284 2.17 0.73 -34.62
C ARG A 284 3.55 0.14 -34.42
N GLU A 285 4.32 0.66 -33.44
CA GLU A 285 5.69 0.25 -33.10
C GLU A 285 5.73 -0.80 -31.98
N GLY A 286 4.61 -1.01 -31.29
CA GLY A 286 4.50 -1.95 -30.19
C GLY A 286 3.33 -1.67 -29.27
N ARG A 287 3.17 -2.52 -28.26
CA ARG A 287 2.12 -2.33 -27.24
C ARG A 287 2.67 -1.51 -26.09
N TYR A 288 2.00 -0.42 -25.79
CA TYR A 288 2.32 0.45 -24.65
C TYR A 288 1.22 0.37 -23.60
N TYR A 289 1.62 0.44 -22.35
CA TYR A 289 0.71 0.31 -21.22
C TYR A 289 1.00 1.40 -20.19
N LEU A 290 -0.07 1.87 -19.59
CA LEU A 290 -0.05 2.73 -18.43
C LEU A 290 -0.48 1.91 -17.23
N GLY A 291 0.44 1.66 -16.29
CA GLY A 291 0.15 1.00 -15.03
C GLY A 291 0.06 2.00 -13.91
N SER A 292 -1.04 1.97 -13.16
CA SER A 292 -1.31 2.90 -12.07
C SER A 292 -1.74 2.18 -10.80
N MET A 293 -1.43 2.77 -9.65
CA MET A 293 -2.01 2.42 -8.36
C MET A 293 -2.26 3.70 -7.57
N VAL A 294 -3.46 3.82 -7.03
CA VAL A 294 -3.83 4.85 -6.07
C VAL A 294 -4.16 4.15 -4.76
N ALA A 295 -3.68 4.69 -3.65
CA ALA A 295 -3.94 4.18 -2.32
C ALA A 295 -4.12 5.32 -1.32
N TYR A 296 -4.93 5.10 -0.29
CA TYR A 296 -4.95 5.98 0.88
C TYR A 296 -4.82 5.17 2.17
N PHE A 297 -4.28 5.79 3.20
CA PHE A 297 -3.98 5.14 4.47
C PHE A 297 -3.85 6.12 5.65
N PRO A 298 -4.11 5.63 6.92
CA PRO A 298 -4.82 4.40 7.24
C PRO A 298 -6.20 4.37 6.59
N ALA A 299 -6.75 3.19 6.30
CA ALA A 299 -8.05 3.10 5.61
C ALA A 299 -9.23 3.53 6.49
N ASP A 300 -9.10 3.39 7.80
CA ASP A 300 -10.09 3.71 8.84
C ASP A 300 -10.00 5.16 9.37
N ALA A 301 -8.84 5.80 9.25
CA ALA A 301 -8.61 7.21 9.59
C ALA A 301 -7.63 7.84 8.58
N PRO A 302 -8.06 8.09 7.34
CA PRO A 302 -7.16 8.45 6.26
C PRO A 302 -6.40 9.76 6.52
N ARG A 303 -5.09 9.72 6.31
CA ARG A 303 -4.20 10.88 6.44
C ARG A 303 -3.44 11.20 5.17
N TYR A 304 -3.15 10.19 4.34
CA TYR A 304 -2.40 10.38 3.11
C TYR A 304 -3.00 9.59 1.96
N THR A 305 -2.99 10.20 0.79
CA THR A 305 -3.29 9.56 -0.49
C THR A 305 -2.02 9.52 -1.32
N VAL A 306 -1.73 8.38 -1.95
CA VAL A 306 -0.56 8.17 -2.80
C VAL A 306 -1.01 7.65 -4.15
N LEU A 307 -0.49 8.26 -5.23
CA LEU A 307 -0.68 7.78 -6.59
C LEU A 307 0.68 7.53 -7.22
N THR A 308 0.81 6.44 -7.95
CA THR A 308 1.91 6.21 -8.88
C THR A 308 1.35 5.78 -10.22
N THR A 309 1.88 6.37 -11.30
CA THR A 309 1.56 6.04 -12.68
C THR A 309 2.85 5.87 -13.46
N ILE A 310 2.98 4.78 -14.21
CA ILE A 310 4.17 4.44 -14.99
C ILE A 310 3.75 4.01 -16.39
N GLU A 311 4.36 4.58 -17.42
CA GLU A 311 4.22 4.14 -18.80
C GLU A 311 5.38 3.22 -19.20
N THR A 312 5.04 2.09 -19.80
CA THR A 312 6.03 1.13 -20.30
C THR A 312 5.62 0.55 -21.64
N ARG A 313 6.61 0.07 -22.39
CA ARG A 313 6.40 -0.79 -23.56
C ARG A 313 6.34 -2.24 -23.10
N ALA A 314 5.45 -3.06 -23.67
CA ALA A 314 5.41 -4.48 -23.38
C ALA A 314 6.73 -5.15 -23.81
N GLN A 315 7.39 -5.82 -22.88
CA GLN A 315 8.65 -6.54 -23.08
C GLN A 315 8.61 -7.86 -22.34
N ALA A 316 9.28 -8.88 -22.87
CA ALA A 316 9.40 -10.16 -22.20
C ALA A 316 10.06 -10.01 -20.82
N GLY A 317 9.50 -10.67 -19.82
CA GLY A 317 10.02 -10.65 -18.45
C GLY A 317 9.81 -9.33 -17.69
N LYS A 318 9.12 -8.33 -18.26
CA LYS A 318 8.79 -7.06 -17.60
C LYS A 318 7.30 -6.94 -17.31
N ALA A 319 6.98 -6.22 -16.23
CA ALA A 319 5.61 -5.96 -15.84
C ALA A 319 4.96 -4.90 -16.74
N TYR A 320 3.67 -5.07 -17.02
CA TYR A 320 2.83 -4.05 -17.66
C TYR A 320 1.47 -3.83 -16.95
N TYR A 321 1.09 -4.73 -16.04
CA TYR A 321 -0.07 -4.52 -15.17
C TYR A 321 0.21 -3.51 -14.07
N GLY A 322 -0.83 -2.74 -13.70
CA GLY A 322 -0.71 -1.65 -12.73
C GLY A 322 -0.22 -2.09 -11.35
N GLY A 323 -0.66 -3.27 -10.86
CA GLY A 323 -0.17 -3.81 -9.59
C GLY A 323 1.36 -3.96 -9.59
N PRO A 324 1.93 -4.88 -10.38
CA PRO A 324 3.39 -5.09 -10.42
C PRO A 324 4.18 -3.87 -10.88
N LEU A 325 3.60 -2.98 -11.69
CA LEU A 325 4.31 -1.81 -12.23
C LEU A 325 4.35 -0.65 -11.21
N ALA A 326 3.22 -0.25 -10.64
CA ALA A 326 3.12 0.90 -9.73
C ALA A 326 3.15 0.49 -8.24
N GLY A 327 2.69 -0.71 -7.91
CA GLY A 327 2.56 -1.20 -6.53
C GLY A 327 3.84 -1.14 -5.70
N PRO A 328 5.03 -1.54 -6.20
CA PRO A 328 6.27 -1.46 -5.44
C PRO A 328 6.64 -0.04 -5.01
N VAL A 329 6.29 0.99 -5.82
CA VAL A 329 6.53 2.39 -5.49
C VAL A 329 5.56 2.83 -4.39
N VAL A 330 4.25 2.58 -4.58
CA VAL A 330 3.21 2.91 -3.58
C VAL A 330 3.51 2.23 -2.25
N LYS A 331 3.83 0.94 -2.25
CA LYS A 331 4.18 0.19 -1.02
C LYS A 331 5.35 0.82 -0.27
N ARG A 332 6.42 1.22 -0.98
CA ARG A 332 7.57 1.89 -0.36
C ARG A 332 7.22 3.24 0.23
N MET A 333 6.34 4.00 -0.44
CA MET A 333 5.87 5.29 0.09
C MET A 333 5.04 5.10 1.35
N VAL A 334 4.08 4.16 1.33
CA VAL A 334 3.26 3.80 2.48
C VAL A 334 4.13 3.38 3.66
N ASP A 335 5.06 2.43 3.45
CA ASP A 335 5.95 1.95 4.50
C ASP A 335 6.86 3.06 5.05
N TYR A 336 7.39 3.91 4.17
CA TYR A 336 8.26 5.01 4.57
C TYR A 336 7.54 6.04 5.45
N ILE A 337 6.34 6.43 5.05
CA ILE A 337 5.53 7.40 5.80
C ILE A 337 5.09 6.76 7.12
N PHE A 338 4.59 5.54 7.09
CA PHE A 338 4.14 4.82 8.27
C PHE A 338 5.27 4.65 9.30
N ASN A 339 6.45 4.19 8.89
CA ASN A 339 7.57 3.95 9.81
C ASN A 339 8.17 5.24 10.40
N ARG A 340 7.90 6.41 9.86
CA ARG A 340 8.38 7.70 10.37
C ARG A 340 7.37 8.45 11.23
N GLY A 341 6.10 8.15 11.09
CA GLY A 341 5.05 8.78 11.87
C GLY A 341 4.98 8.22 13.28
N ARG A 342 5.55 8.90 14.28
CA ARG A 342 5.44 8.49 15.69
C ARG A 342 4.01 8.53 16.21
N ASP A 343 3.17 9.36 15.62
CA ASP A 343 1.78 9.60 16.04
C ASP A 343 0.79 8.52 15.57
N TRP A 344 1.23 7.60 14.71
CA TRP A 344 0.43 6.46 14.26
C TRP A 344 0.29 5.39 15.32
N TYR A 345 1.33 5.27 16.11
CA TYR A 345 1.28 4.49 17.31
C TYR A 345 0.55 5.37 18.32
N GLY A 346 -0.80 5.37 18.28
CA GLY A 346 -1.56 5.72 19.46
C GLY A 346 -0.85 5.07 20.64
N ARG A 347 -0.95 5.60 21.86
CA ARG A 347 -0.48 4.87 23.04
C ARG A 347 -0.88 3.43 22.81
N VAL A 348 0.12 2.55 22.79
CA VAL A 348 -0.14 1.13 22.76
C VAL A 348 -0.90 0.85 24.06
N ASP A 349 -2.19 1.11 24.00
CA ASP A 349 -3.13 0.66 25.00
C ASP A 349 -3.48 -0.75 24.59
N ASP A 350 -2.55 -1.59 24.90
CA ASP A 350 -2.55 -3.00 24.71
C ASP A 350 -3.40 -3.65 25.82
N GLY A 351 -4.65 -3.30 25.89
CA GLY A 351 -5.66 -4.03 26.68
C GLY A 351 -5.80 -5.50 26.30
N GLY A 352 -4.99 -6.00 25.37
CA GLY A 352 -4.85 -7.41 25.04
C GLY A 352 -3.73 -8.09 25.81
N PRO A 353 -3.79 -9.42 26.03
CA PRO A 353 -2.70 -10.16 26.65
C PRO A 353 -1.42 -9.97 25.82
N ARG A 354 -0.42 -9.32 26.42
CA ARG A 354 0.90 -9.14 25.81
C ARG A 354 1.52 -10.50 25.57
N ARG A 355 1.66 -10.91 24.32
CA ARG A 355 2.42 -12.12 23.98
C ARG A 355 3.89 -11.73 23.92
N TYR A 356 4.68 -12.33 24.79
CA TYR A 356 6.13 -12.24 24.75
C TYR A 356 6.66 -12.98 23.53
N PRO A 357 7.78 -12.51 22.96
CA PRO A 357 8.49 -13.33 21.99
C PRO A 357 8.89 -14.65 22.68
N ASP A 358 8.62 -15.77 22.01
CA ASP A 358 8.92 -17.13 22.50
C ASP A 358 10.40 -17.38 22.82
N ARG A 359 11.26 -16.39 22.51
CA ARG A 359 12.70 -16.43 22.78
C ARG A 359 13.19 -15.06 23.23
N MET A 360 13.61 -14.96 24.47
CA MET A 360 14.36 -13.84 25.00
C MET A 360 15.78 -14.30 25.35
N LYS A 361 16.77 -13.45 25.11
CA LYS A 361 18.14 -13.71 25.55
C LYS A 361 18.23 -13.68 27.09
N GLY A 362 18.90 -14.66 27.67
CA GLY A 362 19.38 -14.60 29.04
C GLY A 362 20.48 -13.56 29.18
N GLY A 363 20.86 -13.28 30.41
CA GLY A 363 21.91 -12.32 30.70
C GLY A 363 22.05 -12.06 32.21
N ASP A 364 22.74 -10.98 32.56
CA ASP A 364 22.77 -10.50 33.95
C ASP A 364 21.35 -10.24 34.44
N ILE A 365 20.97 -10.88 35.56
CA ILE A 365 19.59 -10.88 36.07
C ILE A 365 19.10 -9.45 36.34
N ALA A 366 19.97 -8.54 36.80
CA ALA A 366 19.56 -7.16 37.05
C ALA A 366 19.22 -6.42 35.76
N GLN A 367 19.94 -6.69 34.67
CA GLN A 367 19.66 -6.11 33.35
C GLN A 367 18.40 -6.75 32.71
N VAL A 368 18.29 -8.08 32.76
CA VAL A 368 17.11 -8.80 32.29
C VAL A 368 15.86 -8.32 33.03
N ARG A 369 15.93 -8.07 34.33
CA ARG A 369 14.83 -7.50 35.13
C ARG A 369 14.42 -6.14 34.62
N ARG A 370 15.35 -5.23 34.38
CA ARG A 370 15.04 -3.88 33.85
C ARG A 370 14.31 -3.95 32.52
N VAL A 371 14.64 -4.91 31.67
CA VAL A 371 13.95 -5.13 30.39
C VAL A 371 12.57 -5.76 30.64
N ALA A 372 12.50 -6.78 31.48
CA ALA A 372 11.27 -7.46 31.81
C ALA A 372 10.25 -6.52 32.47
N ASP A 373 10.66 -5.69 33.43
CA ASP A 373 9.77 -4.72 34.10
C ASP A 373 9.13 -3.72 33.13
N ARG A 374 9.82 -3.40 32.04
CA ARG A 374 9.26 -2.53 30.97
C ARG A 374 8.41 -3.25 29.94
N LEU A 375 8.72 -4.50 29.68
CA LEU A 375 8.09 -5.28 28.63
C LEU A 375 7.10 -6.32 29.18
N SER A 376 7.22 -6.73 30.45
CA SER A 376 6.40 -7.74 31.09
C SER A 376 6.14 -7.50 32.59
N PRO A 377 4.91 -7.26 32.97
CA PRO A 377 4.52 -7.26 34.38
C PRO A 377 4.46 -8.64 35.01
N ARG A 378 4.62 -9.74 34.26
CA ARG A 378 4.47 -11.12 34.75
C ARG A 378 5.74 -11.97 34.65
N ALA A 379 6.92 -11.36 34.64
CA ALA A 379 8.16 -12.10 34.68
C ALA A 379 8.43 -12.59 36.11
N SER A 380 8.66 -13.89 36.32
CA SER A 380 9.09 -14.47 37.57
C SER A 380 10.62 -14.64 37.59
N PHE A 381 11.22 -14.38 38.74
CA PHE A 381 12.69 -14.43 38.94
C PHE A 381 13.01 -15.33 40.13
N GLU A 382 13.75 -16.40 39.89
CA GLU A 382 14.24 -17.30 40.93
C GLU A 382 15.37 -16.67 41.78
N SER A 383 16.09 -15.69 41.22
CA SER A 383 17.16 -14.98 41.91
C SER A 383 17.13 -13.49 41.58
N ARG A 384 17.82 -12.68 42.43
CA ARG A 384 17.99 -11.24 42.21
C ARG A 384 19.30 -10.87 41.56
N THR A 385 20.28 -11.75 41.56
CA THR A 385 21.65 -11.52 41.07
C THR A 385 22.17 -12.74 40.31
N GLY A 386 23.21 -12.54 39.54
CA GLY A 386 23.86 -13.57 38.75
C GLY A 386 23.41 -13.59 37.28
N TRP A 387 23.76 -14.65 36.59
CA TRP A 387 23.38 -14.84 35.19
C TRP A 387 22.09 -15.65 35.09
N GLY A 388 21.10 -15.08 34.41
CA GLY A 388 19.80 -15.70 34.24
C GLY A 388 19.60 -16.32 32.84
N ARG A 389 18.95 -17.49 32.82
CA ARG A 389 18.40 -18.10 31.64
C ARG A 389 16.92 -17.73 31.57
N VAL A 390 16.49 -17.30 30.41
CA VAL A 390 15.07 -16.93 30.18
C VAL A 390 14.36 -18.09 29.49
N THR A 391 13.26 -18.55 30.09
CA THR A 391 12.36 -19.54 29.53
C THR A 391 10.93 -19.00 29.54
N VAL A 392 10.06 -19.56 28.75
CA VAL A 392 8.62 -19.23 28.73
C VAL A 392 7.88 -20.50 29.13
N ASP A 393 7.02 -20.41 30.13
CA ASP A 393 6.19 -21.54 30.56
C ASP A 393 5.00 -21.78 29.61
N SER A 394 4.24 -22.86 29.87
CA SER A 394 3.06 -23.23 29.07
C SER A 394 1.93 -22.19 29.10
N LEU A 395 1.96 -21.26 30.05
CA LEU A 395 1.01 -20.16 30.20
C LEU A 395 1.53 -18.86 29.59
N SER A 396 2.66 -18.92 28.86
CA SER A 396 3.35 -17.76 28.26
C SER A 396 3.88 -16.76 29.30
N ASN A 397 4.16 -17.18 30.53
CA ASN A 397 4.88 -16.34 31.49
C ASN A 397 6.38 -16.49 31.28
N VAL A 398 7.10 -15.40 31.43
CA VAL A 398 8.56 -15.38 31.38
C VAL A 398 9.11 -15.82 32.72
N VAL A 399 9.91 -16.88 32.71
CA VAL A 399 10.60 -17.42 33.91
C VAL A 399 12.11 -17.22 33.74
N ILE A 400 12.72 -16.52 34.67
CA ILE A 400 14.16 -16.30 34.69
C ILE A 400 14.77 -17.18 35.79
N THR A 401 15.38 -18.27 35.36
CA THR A 401 16.13 -19.20 36.24
C THR A 401 17.58 -18.74 36.35
N SER A 402 18.13 -18.76 37.54
CA SER A 402 19.57 -18.47 37.72
C SER A 402 20.42 -19.67 37.29
N LEU A 403 21.51 -19.41 36.60
CA LEU A 403 22.55 -20.42 36.45
C LEU A 403 23.17 -20.74 37.83
N PRO A 404 23.54 -22.01 38.10
CA PRO A 404 24.11 -22.40 39.38
C PRO A 404 25.22 -21.43 39.80
N GLY A 405 25.10 -20.88 41.01
CA GLY A 405 26.08 -19.92 41.58
C GLY A 405 27.41 -20.58 41.98
N ASP A 406 27.40 -21.91 42.08
CA ASP A 406 28.63 -22.68 42.41
C ASP A 406 29.58 -22.63 41.18
N ARG A 407 30.74 -22.00 41.43
CA ARG A 407 31.81 -21.89 40.42
C ARG A 407 32.47 -23.21 40.11
N GLY A 408 32.28 -24.22 40.97
CA GLY A 408 32.82 -25.58 40.80
C GLY A 408 31.92 -26.49 39.95
N VAL A 409 30.82 -25.96 39.40
CA VAL A 409 29.84 -26.75 38.60
C VAL A 409 29.72 -26.16 37.20
N MET A 410 29.73 -27.06 36.20
CA MET A 410 29.60 -26.71 34.79
C MET A 410 28.19 -26.15 34.50
N PRO A 411 28.09 -24.92 34.01
CA PRO A 411 26.81 -24.37 33.63
C PRO A 411 26.31 -24.94 32.29
N ASP A 412 24.98 -24.89 32.05
CA ASP A 412 24.41 -25.13 30.73
C ASP A 412 24.47 -23.84 29.90
N VAL A 413 25.34 -23.80 28.89
CA VAL A 413 25.49 -22.65 27.99
C VAL A 413 24.82 -22.89 26.62
N ARG A 414 24.12 -24.00 26.43
CA ARG A 414 23.39 -24.30 25.18
C ARG A 414 22.29 -23.26 24.97
N GLY A 415 22.16 -22.80 23.73
CA GLY A 415 21.24 -21.72 23.35
C GLY A 415 21.80 -20.31 23.59
N MET A 416 22.95 -20.14 24.23
CA MET A 416 23.60 -18.84 24.40
C MET A 416 24.35 -18.42 23.12
N GLY A 417 24.41 -17.12 22.87
CA GLY A 417 25.36 -16.57 21.89
C GLY A 417 26.81 -16.74 22.35
N LEU A 418 27.76 -16.75 21.42
CA LEU A 418 29.19 -16.97 21.75
C LEU A 418 29.70 -16.05 22.88
N LYS A 419 29.38 -14.74 22.78
CA LYS A 419 29.84 -13.75 23.78
C LYS A 419 29.35 -14.08 25.19
N ASP A 420 28.08 -14.47 25.30
CA ASP A 420 27.46 -14.77 26.58
C ASP A 420 27.99 -16.09 27.15
N ALA A 421 28.16 -17.12 26.28
CA ALA A 421 28.75 -18.39 26.68
C ALA A 421 30.20 -18.25 27.17
N LEU A 422 31.03 -17.48 26.44
CA LEU A 422 32.40 -17.18 26.85
C LEU A 422 32.45 -16.50 28.25
N PHE A 423 31.63 -15.44 28.43
CA PHE A 423 31.56 -14.74 29.69
C PHE A 423 31.20 -15.68 30.85
N VAL A 424 30.21 -16.53 30.70
CA VAL A 424 29.73 -17.47 31.70
C VAL A 424 30.79 -18.53 32.04
N LEU A 425 31.49 -19.04 31.04
CA LEU A 425 32.50 -20.11 31.22
C LEU A 425 33.82 -19.56 31.74
N GLU A 426 34.31 -18.46 31.16
CA GLU A 426 35.61 -17.85 31.57
C GLU A 426 35.54 -17.21 32.96
N SER A 427 34.37 -16.66 33.36
CA SER A 427 34.16 -16.17 34.72
C SER A 427 34.27 -17.26 35.79
N ARG A 428 34.23 -18.55 35.41
CA ARG A 428 34.50 -19.72 36.24
C ARG A 428 35.92 -20.25 36.12
N GLY A 429 36.76 -19.52 35.38
CA GLY A 429 38.17 -19.88 35.19
C GLY A 429 38.39 -20.99 34.17
N LEU A 430 37.39 -21.29 33.32
CA LEU A 430 37.52 -22.33 32.27
C LEU A 430 38.27 -21.79 31.05
N LYS A 431 39.00 -22.65 30.36
CA LYS A 431 39.65 -22.37 29.08
C LYS A 431 38.74 -22.81 27.95
N VAL A 432 38.16 -21.85 27.22
CA VAL A 432 37.14 -22.14 26.21
C VAL A 432 37.75 -22.22 24.81
N ARG A 433 37.41 -23.30 24.06
CA ARG A 433 37.60 -23.38 22.62
C ARG A 433 36.23 -23.47 21.95
N PHE A 434 36.07 -22.84 20.79
CA PHE A 434 34.78 -22.85 20.08
C PHE A 434 34.96 -23.04 18.60
N SER A 435 33.87 -23.54 17.95
CA SER A 435 33.73 -23.66 16.51
C SER A 435 32.33 -23.32 16.08
N GLY A 436 32.17 -22.83 14.85
CA GLY A 436 30.88 -22.49 14.27
C GLY A 436 30.48 -21.03 14.53
N ARG A 437 29.19 -20.68 14.20
CA ARG A 437 28.59 -19.35 14.34
C ARG A 437 27.16 -19.49 14.85
N GLY A 438 26.62 -18.46 15.52
CA GLY A 438 25.26 -18.45 16.01
C GLY A 438 25.13 -18.77 17.49
N ALA A 439 24.28 -19.70 17.87
CA ALA A 439 24.03 -20.10 19.24
C ALA A 439 24.75 -21.42 19.58
N VAL A 440 25.17 -21.59 20.82
CA VAL A 440 25.77 -22.85 21.30
C VAL A 440 24.76 -23.98 21.19
N THR A 441 25.13 -25.02 20.48
CA THR A 441 24.33 -26.25 20.34
C THR A 441 24.86 -27.41 21.17
N GLN A 442 26.17 -27.43 21.42
CA GLN A 442 26.83 -28.49 22.19
C GLN A 442 27.93 -27.92 23.06
N GLN A 443 28.16 -28.56 24.19
CA GLN A 443 29.29 -28.33 25.11
C GLN A 443 29.93 -29.67 25.49
N SER A 444 31.29 -29.72 25.55
CA SER A 444 32.04 -30.97 25.76
C SER A 444 31.92 -31.53 27.19
N ILE A 445 31.58 -30.67 28.15
CA ILE A 445 31.37 -31.08 29.56
C ILE A 445 29.87 -30.97 29.85
N THR A 446 29.32 -32.02 30.42
CA THR A 446 27.87 -32.03 30.75
C THR A 446 27.54 -30.99 31.82
N ALA A 447 26.43 -30.27 31.64
CA ALA A 447 25.95 -29.34 32.67
C ALA A 447 25.73 -30.05 34.02
N GLY A 448 26.09 -29.43 35.09
CA GLY A 448 26.06 -30.01 36.44
C GLY A 448 27.30 -30.81 36.85
N ALA A 449 28.22 -31.14 35.93
CA ALA A 449 29.48 -31.82 36.27
C ALA A 449 30.42 -30.92 37.08
N ARG A 450 31.22 -31.51 38.02
CA ARG A 450 32.23 -30.78 38.73
C ARG A 450 33.37 -30.33 37.82
N ILE A 451 33.79 -29.09 37.96
CA ILE A 451 34.85 -28.45 37.19
C ILE A 451 35.88 -27.78 38.13
N ALA A 452 37.11 -27.64 37.66
CA ALA A 452 38.15 -26.88 38.34
C ALA A 452 38.64 -25.72 37.44
N PRO A 453 39.17 -24.63 38.02
CA PRO A 453 39.77 -23.57 37.25
C PRO A 453 40.88 -24.11 36.32
N GLY A 454 40.95 -23.62 35.08
CA GLY A 454 41.90 -24.11 34.08
C GLY A 454 41.41 -25.27 33.24
N THR A 455 40.29 -25.91 33.59
CA THR A 455 39.66 -26.99 32.79
C THR A 455 39.29 -26.48 31.37
N ALA A 456 39.70 -27.24 30.36
CA ALA A 456 39.34 -26.93 28.96
C ALA A 456 37.94 -27.41 28.63
N VAL A 457 37.17 -26.55 27.97
CA VAL A 457 35.85 -26.85 27.48
C VAL A 457 35.74 -26.45 26.01
N VAL A 458 35.10 -27.29 25.19
CA VAL A 458 34.78 -27.01 23.79
C VAL A 458 33.28 -26.78 23.64
N ILE A 459 32.93 -25.71 22.94
CA ILE A 459 31.55 -25.41 22.56
C ILE A 459 31.40 -25.34 21.05
N THR A 460 30.31 -25.88 20.55
CA THR A 460 29.97 -25.84 19.11
C THR A 460 28.76 -24.98 18.92
N LEU A 461 28.80 -24.07 17.93
CA LEU A 461 27.74 -23.15 17.58
C LEU A 461 27.16 -23.49 16.19
N LYS A 462 25.86 -23.29 16.05
CA LYS A 462 25.14 -23.35 14.77
C LYS A 462 24.13 -22.20 14.70
#